data_df6c9a0574a5888ceb5ae31041fd696d
#
_entry.id   df6c9a0574a5888ceb5ae31041fd696d
#
_cell.length_a   1.000
_cell.length_b   1.000
_cell.length_c   1.000
_cell.angle_alpha   90.00
_cell.angle_beta   90.00
_cell.angle_gamma   90.00
#
_symmetry.space_group_name_H-M   'P 1'
#
loop_
_entity.id
_entity.type
_entity.pdbx_description
1 polymer ?
#
loop_
_entity_poly.entity_id
_entity_poly.type
_entity_poly.pdbx_seq_one_letter_code
_entity_poly.pdbx_strand_id
1 'polypeptide(L)'
;EAAIRDSDWVYLEGYLVTSPTGHTAALKTKALAEKYNVRTAVSFSDPGMVKFFRDNMAAMVEGGVELVFCNEAEAMEWGQCDHLDEAIDAIKAVARRFVITLGAQGAVSWDGENLHRVAAKPVEAVNTNGAGDMFAGAFLYALSRGESDLRATEFATLAAGEVVKYFGPRLDRDACLSLRRQFFGD
;
A
#
# COMPACT_ATOMS: atom_id res chain seq x y z
N GLU A 1 10.30 -10.80 -18.02
CA GLU A 1 11.58 -10.29 -17.52
C GLU A 1 11.82 -8.86 -18.00
N ALA A 2 11.72 -8.57 -19.31
CA ALA A 2 11.91 -7.22 -19.85
C ALA A 2 10.96 -6.19 -19.21
N ALA A 3 9.67 -6.52 -19.07
CA ALA A 3 8.68 -5.63 -18.46
C ALA A 3 9.05 -5.24 -17.03
N ILE A 4 9.61 -6.16 -16.25
CA ILE A 4 10.05 -5.85 -14.88
C ILE A 4 11.28 -4.94 -14.92
N ARG A 5 12.28 -5.29 -15.73
CA ARG A 5 13.51 -4.51 -15.86
C ARG A 5 13.26 -3.05 -16.26
N ASP A 6 12.27 -2.83 -17.11
CA ASP A 6 11.95 -1.54 -17.68
C ASP A 6 10.87 -0.77 -16.86
N SER A 7 10.57 -1.24 -15.61
CA SER A 7 9.63 -0.62 -14.67
C SER A 7 10.34 0.10 -13.53
N ASP A 8 9.72 1.14 -12.97
CA ASP A 8 10.19 1.81 -11.75
C ASP A 8 9.79 1.07 -10.49
N TRP A 9 8.64 0.40 -10.54
CA TRP A 9 8.03 -0.31 -9.44
C TRP A 9 7.41 -1.63 -9.88
N VAL A 10 7.51 -2.63 -9.01
CA VAL A 10 6.66 -3.82 -9.04
C VAL A 10 5.73 -3.75 -7.84
N TYR A 11 4.44 -3.93 -8.07
CA TYR A 11 3.43 -4.00 -7.02
C TYR A 11 2.88 -5.43 -6.93
N LEU A 12 2.96 -6.02 -5.74
CA LEU A 12 2.55 -7.39 -5.46
C LEU A 12 1.36 -7.38 -4.49
N GLU A 13 0.26 -7.99 -4.90
CA GLU A 13 -0.94 -8.17 -4.07
C GLU A 13 -0.78 -9.34 -3.13
N GLY A 14 -1.16 -9.16 -1.86
CA GLY A 14 -1.17 -10.21 -0.85
C GLY A 14 -2.06 -11.39 -1.22
N TYR A 15 -3.14 -11.17 -1.98
CA TYR A 15 -4.00 -12.26 -2.48
C TYR A 15 -3.25 -13.34 -3.29
N LEU A 16 -2.09 -13.04 -3.84
CA LEU A 16 -1.26 -14.01 -4.57
C LEU A 16 -0.80 -15.18 -3.69
N VAL A 17 -0.78 -15.03 -2.36
CA VAL A 17 -0.41 -16.11 -1.42
C VAL A 17 -1.40 -17.27 -1.40
N THR A 18 -2.62 -17.07 -1.88
CA THR A 18 -3.71 -18.06 -1.80
C THR A 18 -3.59 -19.20 -2.80
N SER A 19 -2.79 -19.05 -3.84
CA SER A 19 -2.58 -20.09 -4.86
C SER A 19 -1.10 -20.39 -5.06
N PRO A 20 -0.74 -21.67 -5.27
CA PRO A 20 0.66 -22.05 -5.51
C PRO A 20 1.29 -21.34 -6.71
N THR A 21 0.52 -21.15 -7.79
CA THR A 21 0.98 -20.47 -9.00
C THR A 21 1.12 -18.97 -8.80
N GLY A 22 0.17 -18.33 -8.09
CA GLY A 22 0.23 -16.91 -7.74
C GLY A 22 1.43 -16.60 -6.85
N HIS A 23 1.61 -17.39 -5.79
CA HIS A 23 2.73 -17.24 -4.86
C HIS A 23 4.09 -17.44 -5.58
N THR A 24 4.22 -18.49 -6.38
CA THR A 24 5.45 -18.72 -7.19
C THR A 24 5.72 -17.55 -8.13
N ALA A 25 4.69 -16.99 -8.77
CA ALA A 25 4.84 -15.85 -9.66
C ALA A 25 5.27 -14.59 -8.88
N ALA A 26 4.71 -14.35 -7.69
CA ALA A 26 5.10 -13.22 -6.83
C ALA A 26 6.58 -13.31 -6.43
N LEU A 27 7.02 -14.47 -5.93
CA LEU A 27 8.43 -14.68 -5.54
C LEU A 27 9.38 -14.51 -6.73
N LYS A 28 9.03 -15.08 -7.90
CA LYS A 28 9.84 -14.91 -9.11
C LYS A 28 9.90 -13.45 -9.55
N THR A 29 8.79 -12.73 -9.45
CA THR A 29 8.71 -11.31 -9.81
C THR A 29 9.58 -10.46 -8.86
N LYS A 30 9.51 -10.73 -7.54
CA LYS A 30 10.37 -10.09 -6.54
C LYS A 30 11.85 -10.33 -6.83
N ALA A 31 12.24 -11.58 -7.04
CA ALA A 31 13.64 -11.92 -7.37
C ALA A 31 14.16 -11.23 -8.64
N LEU A 32 13.30 -11.08 -9.66
CA LEU A 32 13.64 -10.32 -10.86
C LEU A 32 13.74 -8.81 -10.58
N ALA A 33 12.86 -8.26 -9.76
CA ALA A 33 12.93 -6.86 -9.35
C ALA A 33 14.25 -6.57 -8.60
N GLU A 34 14.63 -7.42 -7.66
CA GLU A 34 15.92 -7.34 -6.95
C GLU A 34 17.11 -7.41 -7.92
N LYS A 35 17.09 -8.38 -8.84
CA LYS A 35 18.14 -8.54 -9.88
C LYS A 35 18.36 -7.28 -10.71
N TYR A 36 17.29 -6.54 -11.00
CA TYR A 36 17.31 -5.34 -11.86
C TYR A 36 17.25 -4.03 -11.09
N ASN A 37 17.34 -4.06 -9.74
CA ASN A 37 17.20 -2.89 -8.86
C ASN A 37 15.88 -2.14 -9.07
N VAL A 38 14.81 -2.85 -9.35
CA VAL A 38 13.45 -2.33 -9.43
C VAL A 38 12.82 -2.36 -8.04
N ARG A 39 12.19 -1.27 -7.63
CA ARG A 39 11.57 -1.15 -6.31
C ARG A 39 10.35 -2.08 -6.21
N THR A 40 10.19 -2.75 -5.08
CA THR A 40 9.06 -3.65 -4.83
C THR A 40 8.15 -3.06 -3.76
N ALA A 41 6.87 -2.93 -4.09
CA ALA A 41 5.81 -2.64 -3.14
C ALA A 41 4.95 -3.88 -2.94
N VAL A 42 4.55 -4.15 -1.70
CA VAL A 42 3.69 -5.28 -1.33
C VAL A 42 2.47 -4.77 -0.58
N SER A 43 1.27 -5.19 -1.00
CA SER A 43 0.05 -5.01 -0.20
C SER A 43 -0.21 -6.28 0.60
N PHE A 44 -0.63 -6.14 1.86
CA PHE A 44 -1.10 -7.28 2.66
C PHE A 44 -2.52 -7.70 2.30
N SER A 45 -3.28 -6.82 1.65
CA SER A 45 -4.57 -7.03 1.00
C SER A 45 -5.75 -7.36 1.91
N ASP A 46 -5.59 -8.22 2.91
CA ASP A 46 -6.65 -8.64 3.83
C ASP A 46 -6.03 -9.30 5.07
N PRO A 47 -6.58 -9.06 6.29
CA PRO A 47 -6.06 -9.70 7.52
C PRO A 47 -6.05 -11.23 7.46
N GLY A 48 -7.00 -11.84 6.73
CA GLY A 48 -7.03 -13.29 6.51
C GLY A 48 -5.84 -13.80 5.69
N MET A 49 -5.33 -13.00 4.75
CA MET A 49 -4.11 -13.35 4.00
C MET A 49 -2.92 -13.43 4.93
N VAL A 50 -2.78 -12.44 5.81
CA VAL A 50 -1.70 -12.40 6.82
C VAL A 50 -1.83 -13.56 7.81
N LYS A 51 -3.04 -13.87 8.25
CA LYS A 51 -3.32 -14.90 9.26
C LYS A 51 -3.13 -16.32 8.73
N PHE A 52 -3.82 -16.65 7.63
CA PHE A 52 -3.90 -18.02 7.15
C PHE A 52 -2.80 -18.43 6.19
N PHE A 53 -2.10 -17.45 5.59
CA PHE A 53 -1.01 -17.66 4.65
C PHE A 53 0.29 -16.96 5.11
N ARG A 54 0.50 -16.89 6.42
CA ARG A 54 1.61 -16.16 7.04
C ARG A 54 2.97 -16.51 6.47
N ASP A 55 3.27 -17.80 6.29
CA ASP A 55 4.55 -18.25 5.76
C ASP A 55 4.77 -17.79 4.32
N ASN A 56 3.71 -17.85 3.51
CA ASN A 56 3.75 -17.38 2.13
C ASN A 56 3.91 -15.85 2.07
N MET A 57 3.21 -15.12 2.95
CA MET A 57 3.35 -13.66 3.06
C MET A 57 4.76 -13.29 3.53
N ALA A 58 5.29 -14.01 4.53
CA ALA A 58 6.65 -13.80 5.02
C ALA A 58 7.70 -13.99 3.90
N ALA A 59 7.54 -15.01 3.06
CA ALA A 59 8.41 -15.23 1.90
C ALA A 59 8.34 -14.08 0.87
N MET A 60 7.17 -13.42 0.71
CA MET A 60 7.03 -12.26 -0.18
C MET A 60 7.78 -11.02 0.31
N VAL A 61 7.97 -10.88 1.63
CA VAL A 61 8.70 -9.75 2.24
C VAL A 61 10.09 -10.14 2.77
N GLU A 62 10.51 -11.38 2.61
CA GLU A 62 11.81 -11.89 3.05
C GLU A 62 12.97 -11.06 2.45
N GLY A 63 13.96 -10.73 3.27
CA GLY A 63 15.06 -9.85 2.86
C GLY A 63 14.71 -8.37 2.78
N GLY A 64 13.46 -8.02 3.10
CA GLY A 64 12.93 -6.67 3.05
C GLY A 64 12.39 -6.27 1.67
N VAL A 65 11.43 -5.35 1.68
CA VAL A 65 10.88 -4.72 0.47
C VAL A 65 10.96 -3.19 0.59
N GLU A 66 10.86 -2.50 -0.53
CA GLU A 66 10.94 -1.04 -0.49
C GLU A 66 9.73 -0.42 0.19
N LEU A 67 8.52 -0.95 -0.04
CA LEU A 67 7.29 -0.36 0.48
C LEU A 67 6.26 -1.44 0.83
N VAL A 68 5.63 -1.32 2.01
CA VAL A 68 4.47 -2.12 2.40
C VAL A 68 3.23 -1.23 2.51
N PHE A 69 2.12 -1.69 1.96
CA PHE A 69 0.78 -1.16 2.20
C PHE A 69 -0.02 -2.16 3.04
N CYS A 70 -0.61 -1.70 4.12
CA CYS A 70 -1.54 -2.48 4.93
C CYS A 70 -2.55 -1.57 5.63
N ASN A 71 -3.61 -2.15 6.18
CA ASN A 71 -4.45 -1.47 7.13
C ASN A 71 -4.03 -1.82 8.58
N GLU A 72 -4.65 -1.16 9.55
CA GLU A 72 -4.36 -1.37 10.98
C GLU A 72 -4.53 -2.83 11.40
N ALA A 73 -5.61 -3.49 10.97
CA ALA A 73 -5.87 -4.88 11.31
C ALA A 73 -4.85 -5.84 10.69
N GLU A 74 -4.44 -5.60 9.45
CA GLU A 74 -3.38 -6.36 8.78
C GLU A 74 -2.02 -6.16 9.45
N ALA A 75 -1.72 -4.92 9.85
CA ALA A 75 -0.48 -4.62 10.55
C ALA A 75 -0.42 -5.29 11.93
N MET A 76 -1.51 -5.25 12.71
CA MET A 76 -1.60 -5.93 14.01
C MET A 76 -1.56 -7.45 13.86
N GLU A 77 -2.24 -8.01 12.86
CA GLU A 77 -2.15 -9.46 12.58
C GLU A 77 -0.72 -9.86 12.18
N TRP A 78 -0.03 -9.04 11.40
CA TRP A 78 1.38 -9.25 11.05
C TRP A 78 2.29 -9.21 12.28
N GLY A 79 2.13 -8.20 13.13
CA GLY A 79 2.88 -8.04 14.37
C GLY A 79 2.50 -9.05 15.46
N GLN A 80 1.37 -9.77 15.33
CA GLN A 80 0.77 -10.61 16.39
C GLN A 80 0.62 -9.81 17.69
N CYS A 81 0.10 -8.60 17.59
CA CYS A 81 -0.02 -7.65 18.68
C CYS A 81 -1.38 -6.94 18.64
N ASP A 82 -1.72 -6.29 19.77
CA ASP A 82 -2.99 -5.57 19.93
C ASP A 82 -2.83 -4.04 19.88
N HIS A 83 -1.60 -3.56 19.64
CA HIS A 83 -1.29 -2.14 19.64
C HIS A 83 -0.57 -1.71 18.35
N LEU A 84 -1.01 -0.57 17.79
CA LEU A 84 -0.48 -0.04 16.54
C LEU A 84 1.04 0.23 16.59
N ASP A 85 1.57 0.70 17.73
CA ASP A 85 3.00 1.02 17.84
C ASP A 85 3.87 -0.26 17.73
N GLU A 86 3.43 -1.38 18.30
CA GLU A 86 4.08 -2.69 18.16
C GLU A 86 3.98 -3.20 16.71
N ALA A 87 2.81 -2.99 16.07
CA ALA A 87 2.62 -3.33 14.67
C ALA A 87 3.54 -2.52 13.74
N ILE A 88 3.72 -1.24 14.01
CA ILE A 88 4.65 -0.36 13.30
C ILE A 88 6.07 -0.93 13.34
N ASP A 89 6.53 -1.35 14.51
CA ASP A 89 7.89 -1.92 14.64
C ASP A 89 8.03 -3.25 13.92
N ALA A 90 6.98 -4.08 13.91
CA ALA A 90 6.96 -5.33 13.15
C ALA A 90 7.03 -5.10 11.62
N ILE A 91 6.36 -4.04 11.10
CA ILE A 91 6.42 -3.69 9.69
C ILE A 91 7.79 -3.09 9.32
N LYS A 92 8.39 -2.26 10.18
CA LYS A 92 9.76 -1.73 9.98
C LYS A 92 10.80 -2.84 9.80
N ALA A 93 10.59 -4.00 10.41
CA ALA A 93 11.50 -5.13 10.29
C ALA A 93 11.54 -5.74 8.87
N VAL A 94 10.49 -5.53 8.05
CA VAL A 94 10.34 -6.15 6.73
C VAL A 94 10.20 -5.15 5.58
N ALA A 95 10.10 -3.86 5.88
CA ALA A 95 9.95 -2.82 4.87
C ALA A 95 10.81 -1.59 5.19
N ARG A 96 11.45 -1.02 4.17
CA ARG A 96 12.17 0.24 4.31
C ARG A 96 11.23 1.41 4.55
N ARG A 97 10.07 1.36 3.92
CA ARG A 97 8.99 2.35 3.98
C ARG A 97 7.66 1.62 4.09
N PHE A 98 6.68 2.23 4.70
CA PHE A 98 5.33 1.65 4.76
C PHE A 98 4.25 2.71 4.89
N VAL A 99 3.04 2.29 4.57
CA VAL A 99 1.82 3.01 4.93
C VAL A 99 0.83 2.06 5.60
N ILE A 100 0.30 2.48 6.76
CA ILE A 100 -0.79 1.82 7.47
C ILE A 100 -2.02 2.71 7.39
N THR A 101 -3.07 2.26 6.71
CA THR A 101 -4.34 2.98 6.66
C THR A 101 -5.15 2.72 7.92
N LEU A 102 -5.76 3.78 8.48
CA LEU A 102 -6.53 3.77 9.73
C LEU A 102 -8.02 4.09 9.51
N GLY A 103 -8.55 3.76 8.32
CA GLY A 103 -9.93 4.04 7.94
C GLY A 103 -10.26 5.54 8.04
N ALA A 104 -11.31 5.88 8.79
CA ALA A 104 -11.75 7.26 8.96
C ALA A 104 -10.74 8.15 9.72
N GLN A 105 -9.75 7.57 10.38
CA GLN A 105 -8.69 8.32 11.06
C GLN A 105 -7.55 8.76 10.11
N GLY A 106 -7.54 8.25 8.88
CA GLY A 106 -6.52 8.59 7.89
C GLY A 106 -5.43 7.53 7.74
N ALA A 107 -4.17 7.90 7.83
CA ALA A 107 -3.06 6.97 7.64
C ALA A 107 -1.81 7.38 8.45
N VAL A 108 -0.96 6.38 8.69
CA VAL A 108 0.40 6.54 9.20
C VAL A 108 1.35 6.06 8.12
N SER A 109 2.39 6.83 7.81
CA SER A 109 3.46 6.42 6.90
C SER A 109 4.84 6.59 7.53
N TRP A 110 5.75 5.74 7.14
CA TRP A 110 7.16 5.77 7.51
C TRP A 110 8.00 5.90 6.24
N ASP A 111 8.84 6.93 6.16
CA ASP A 111 9.66 7.24 4.99
C ASP A 111 11.09 6.65 5.04
N GLY A 112 11.38 5.88 6.10
CA GLY A 112 12.70 5.34 6.42
C GLY A 112 13.38 6.08 7.57
N GLU A 113 12.92 7.29 7.92
CA GLU A 113 13.49 8.13 8.99
C GLU A 113 12.41 8.69 9.91
N ASN A 114 11.28 9.13 9.35
CA ASN A 114 10.23 9.85 10.07
C ASN A 114 8.88 9.15 9.94
N LEU A 115 8.13 9.15 11.05
CA LEU A 115 6.75 8.70 11.09
C LEU A 115 5.82 9.89 10.88
N HIS A 116 5.01 9.83 9.83
CA HIS A 116 4.02 10.85 9.49
C HIS A 116 2.62 10.35 9.82
N ARG A 117 1.78 11.21 10.37
CA ARG A 117 0.35 10.95 10.60
C ARG A 117 -0.47 11.95 9.80
N VAL A 118 -1.34 11.43 8.93
CA VAL A 118 -2.22 12.23 8.08
C VAL A 118 -3.66 11.90 8.41
N ALA A 119 -4.40 12.89 8.90
CA ALA A 119 -5.82 12.71 9.20
C ALA A 119 -6.67 12.71 7.93
N ALA A 120 -7.65 11.83 7.85
CA ALA A 120 -8.66 11.87 6.81
C ALA A 120 -9.66 13.01 7.06
N LYS A 121 -10.16 13.61 5.97
CA LYS A 121 -11.31 14.49 6.05
C LYS A 121 -12.57 13.65 6.29
N PRO A 122 -13.47 14.04 7.17
CA PRO A 122 -14.75 13.36 7.36
C PRO A 122 -15.54 13.29 6.04
N VAL A 123 -15.98 12.10 5.67
CA VAL A 123 -16.81 11.85 4.49
C VAL A 123 -17.94 10.89 4.85
N GLU A 124 -19.06 10.98 4.16
CA GLU A 124 -20.10 9.97 4.22
C GLU A 124 -19.74 8.82 3.29
N ALA A 125 -19.35 7.69 3.88
CA ALA A 125 -18.94 6.51 3.12
C ALA A 125 -20.16 5.72 2.64
N VAL A 126 -20.26 5.49 1.33
CA VAL A 126 -21.28 4.65 0.68
C VAL A 126 -20.75 3.22 0.51
N ASN A 127 -19.50 3.09 0.09
CA ASN A 127 -18.84 1.80 -0.13
C ASN A 127 -17.32 1.93 0.10
N THR A 128 -16.75 1.06 0.91
CA THR A 128 -15.30 1.09 1.23
C THR A 128 -14.46 0.16 0.35
N ASN A 129 -15.09 -0.61 -0.55
CA ASN A 129 -14.36 -1.47 -1.48
C ASN A 129 -13.44 -0.63 -2.39
N GLY A 130 -12.20 -1.08 -2.54
CA GLY A 130 -11.22 -0.40 -3.38
C GLY A 130 -10.56 0.82 -2.74
N ALA A 131 -10.90 1.19 -1.49
CA ALA A 131 -10.25 2.30 -0.79
C ALA A 131 -8.74 2.08 -0.62
N GLY A 132 -8.33 0.86 -0.27
CA GLY A 132 -6.91 0.47 -0.16
C GLY A 132 -6.19 0.52 -1.50
N ASP A 133 -6.81 0.02 -2.57
CA ASP A 133 -6.25 0.03 -3.93
C ASP A 133 -6.10 1.47 -4.45
N MET A 134 -7.13 2.30 -4.22
CA MET A 134 -7.08 3.72 -4.57
C MET A 134 -5.99 4.44 -3.79
N PHE A 135 -5.84 4.13 -2.50
CA PHE A 135 -4.78 4.69 -1.67
C PHE A 135 -3.40 4.30 -2.22
N ALA A 136 -3.14 3.02 -2.44
CA ALA A 136 -1.87 2.53 -2.95
C ALA A 136 -1.54 3.11 -4.34
N GLY A 137 -2.51 3.14 -5.25
CA GLY A 137 -2.37 3.73 -6.57
C GLY A 137 -2.05 5.23 -6.54
N ALA A 138 -2.77 5.99 -5.70
CA ALA A 138 -2.54 7.43 -5.54
C ALA A 138 -1.18 7.73 -4.88
N PHE A 139 -0.78 6.93 -3.89
CA PHE A 139 0.52 7.05 -3.23
C PHE A 139 1.67 6.83 -4.23
N LEU A 140 1.64 5.72 -4.96
CA LEU A 140 2.65 5.40 -5.97
C LEU A 140 2.68 6.44 -7.10
N TYR A 141 1.52 6.95 -7.50
CA TYR A 141 1.44 8.05 -8.46
C TYR A 141 2.14 9.31 -7.94
N ALA A 142 1.89 9.73 -6.71
CA ALA A 142 2.57 10.89 -6.13
C ALA A 142 4.08 10.70 -6.06
N LEU A 143 4.55 9.50 -5.66
CA LEU A 143 5.97 9.17 -5.68
C LEU A 143 6.58 9.23 -7.10
N SER A 144 5.85 8.81 -8.13
CA SER A 144 6.32 8.89 -9.52
C SER A 144 6.46 10.33 -10.02
N ARG A 145 5.81 11.28 -9.35
CA ARG A 145 5.95 12.72 -9.59
C ARG A 145 7.11 13.36 -8.80
N GLY A 146 7.79 12.58 -7.95
CA GLY A 146 8.87 13.09 -7.11
C GLY A 146 8.40 13.71 -5.79
N GLU A 147 7.15 13.50 -5.41
CA GLU A 147 6.63 13.95 -4.11
C GLU A 147 7.25 13.17 -2.94
N SER A 148 7.30 13.80 -1.76
CA SER A 148 7.70 13.13 -0.52
C SER A 148 6.62 12.13 -0.05
N ASP A 149 7.00 11.20 0.84
CA ASP A 149 6.07 10.24 1.44
C ASP A 149 4.92 10.92 2.18
N LEU A 150 5.21 12.01 2.88
CA LEU A 150 4.16 12.80 3.52
C LEU A 150 3.14 13.33 2.50
N ARG A 151 3.62 13.96 1.40
CA ARG A 151 2.74 14.47 0.34
C ARG A 151 1.99 13.36 -0.38
N ALA A 152 2.67 12.21 -0.59
CA ALA A 152 2.04 11.04 -1.16
C ALA A 152 0.94 10.47 -0.24
N THR A 153 1.16 10.45 1.09
CA THR A 153 0.16 10.02 2.08
C THR A 153 -1.03 10.98 2.11
N GLU A 154 -0.80 12.30 2.04
CA GLU A 154 -1.87 13.31 1.98
C GLU A 154 -2.75 13.12 0.73
N PHE A 155 -2.13 12.97 -0.44
CA PHE A 155 -2.86 12.74 -1.69
C PHE A 155 -3.62 11.42 -1.70
N ALA A 156 -2.98 10.34 -1.24
CA ALA A 156 -3.60 9.02 -1.14
C ALA A 156 -4.79 8.99 -0.18
N THR A 157 -4.67 9.68 0.98
CA THR A 157 -5.76 9.83 1.94
C THR A 157 -6.95 10.58 1.33
N LEU A 158 -6.68 11.65 0.57
CA LEU A 158 -7.71 12.40 -0.15
C LEU A 158 -8.41 11.51 -1.20
N ALA A 159 -7.64 10.77 -2.00
CA ALA A 159 -8.18 9.90 -3.06
C ALA A 159 -9.00 8.74 -2.50
N ALA A 160 -8.53 8.10 -1.42
CA ALA A 160 -9.28 7.06 -0.71
C ALA A 160 -10.58 7.62 -0.10
N GLY A 161 -10.55 8.82 0.48
CA GLY A 161 -11.74 9.51 0.98
C GLY A 161 -12.72 9.90 -0.13
N GLU A 162 -12.27 10.09 -1.37
CA GLU A 162 -13.16 10.36 -2.49
C GLU A 162 -13.83 9.09 -3.02
N VAL A 163 -13.09 8.00 -3.23
CA VAL A 163 -13.65 6.77 -3.79
C VAL A 163 -14.73 6.16 -2.92
N VAL A 164 -14.65 6.26 -1.59
CA VAL A 164 -15.65 5.67 -0.68
C VAL A 164 -17.02 6.36 -0.72
N LYS A 165 -17.14 7.53 -1.32
CA LYS A 165 -18.42 8.25 -1.51
C LYS A 165 -19.31 7.64 -2.59
N TYR A 166 -18.77 6.75 -3.41
CA TYR A 166 -19.46 6.18 -4.56
C TYR A 166 -19.60 4.66 -4.42
N PHE A 167 -20.57 4.11 -5.12
CA PHE A 167 -20.71 2.67 -5.21
C PHE A 167 -19.73 2.13 -6.27
N GLY A 168 -18.80 1.27 -5.83
CA GLY A 168 -17.80 0.66 -6.71
C GLY A 168 -16.36 0.96 -6.26
N PRO A 169 -15.39 0.18 -6.76
CA PRO A 169 -14.01 0.21 -6.24
C PRO A 169 -13.11 1.26 -6.90
N ARG A 170 -13.63 2.05 -7.84
CA ARG A 170 -12.81 2.97 -8.65
C ARG A 170 -13.54 4.28 -8.92
N LEU A 171 -12.79 5.36 -8.95
CA LEU A 171 -13.20 6.62 -9.52
C LEU A 171 -13.12 6.58 -11.05
N ASP A 172 -13.97 7.34 -11.72
CA ASP A 172 -13.82 7.58 -13.14
C ASP A 172 -12.60 8.49 -13.44
N ARG A 173 -12.29 8.62 -14.72
CA ARG A 173 -11.14 9.41 -15.17
C ARG A 173 -11.25 10.88 -14.78
N ASP A 174 -12.42 11.47 -14.88
CA ASP A 174 -12.61 12.90 -14.66
C ASP A 174 -12.53 13.24 -13.17
N ALA A 175 -13.03 12.38 -12.29
CA ALA A 175 -12.84 12.48 -10.85
C ALA A 175 -11.37 12.36 -10.47
N CYS A 176 -10.63 11.40 -11.03
CA CYS A 176 -9.18 11.26 -10.81
C CYS A 176 -8.42 12.52 -11.26
N LEU A 177 -8.73 13.07 -12.44
CA LEU A 177 -8.12 14.30 -12.94
C LEU A 177 -8.46 15.52 -12.08
N SER A 178 -9.70 15.59 -11.57
CA SER A 178 -10.14 16.64 -10.65
C SER A 178 -9.34 16.61 -9.34
N LEU A 179 -9.21 15.43 -8.73
CA LEU A 179 -8.40 15.25 -7.52
C LEU A 179 -6.94 15.67 -7.73
N ARG A 180 -6.36 15.25 -8.87
CA ARG A 180 -4.99 15.62 -9.24
C ARG A 180 -4.83 17.13 -9.31
N ARG A 181 -5.71 17.81 -10.05
CA ARG A 181 -5.67 19.28 -10.17
C ARG A 181 -5.86 19.97 -8.83
N GLN A 182 -6.79 19.50 -8.03
CA GLN A 182 -7.06 20.06 -6.70
C GLN A 182 -5.84 19.97 -5.78
N PHE A 183 -5.08 18.89 -5.86
CA PHE A 183 -3.98 18.64 -4.94
C PHE A 183 -2.64 19.19 -5.44
N PHE A 184 -2.33 19.01 -6.73
CA PHE A 184 -1.03 19.40 -7.31
C PHE A 184 -1.10 20.74 -8.09
N GLY A 185 -2.28 21.20 -8.47
CA GLY A 185 -2.44 22.46 -9.22
C GLY A 185 -2.27 22.35 -10.74
N ASP A 186 -2.22 21.11 -11.28
CA ASP A 186 -1.95 20.84 -12.71
C ASP A 186 -2.89 19.79 -13.36
#